data_60aa4cd4c3d3209a6cadda908029c2e1
#
_entry.id   60aa4cd4c3d3209a6cadda908029c2e1
#
_cell.length_a   1.000
_cell.length_b   1.000
_cell.length_c   1.000
_cell.angle_alpha   90.00
_cell.angle_beta   90.00
_cell.angle_gamma   90.00
#
_symmetry.space_group_name_H-M   'P 1'
#
loop_
_entity.id
_entity.type
_entity.pdbx_description
1 polymer ?
#
loop_
_entity_poly.entity_id
_entity_poly.type
_entity_poly.pdbx_seq_one_letter_code
_entity_poly.pdbx_strand_id
1 'polypeptide(L)' 'MIEKPAPKIGDTIKAEFENFLGQMIVVTGTVRRIDSPNTIVGNDIADGVPFFVSIDEILEINGTAALSNKVLQSLKEVS' A
#
# COMPACT_ATOMS: atom_id res chain seq x y z
N MET A 1 12.08 6.34 17.59
CA MET A 1 11.73 5.30 16.60
C MET A 1 10.45 5.73 15.88
N ILE A 2 10.49 5.68 14.56
CA ILE A 2 9.34 6.07 13.76
C ILE A 2 8.48 4.84 13.51
N GLU A 3 7.23 4.89 13.95
CA GLU A 3 6.30 3.81 13.67
C GLU A 3 5.76 3.97 12.25
N LYS A 4 5.63 2.84 11.55
CA LYS A 4 4.98 2.85 10.26
C LYS A 4 3.51 3.15 10.44
N PRO A 5 2.94 4.09 9.67
CA PRO A 5 1.50 4.29 9.73
C PRO A 5 0.79 3.04 9.24
N ALA A 6 -0.26 2.64 9.95
CA ALA A 6 -1.05 1.49 9.58
C ALA A 6 -2.40 1.96 9.04
N PRO A 7 -2.84 1.45 7.89
CA PRO A 7 -4.14 1.81 7.37
C PRO A 7 -5.25 1.21 8.21
N LYS A 8 -6.41 1.82 8.15
CA LYS A 8 -7.62 1.36 8.83
C LYS A 8 -8.67 1.03 7.79
N ILE A 9 -9.64 0.22 8.18
CA ILE A 9 -10.78 -0.06 7.31
C ILE A 9 -11.45 1.26 6.93
N GLY A 10 -11.67 1.46 5.64
CA GLY A 10 -12.24 2.69 5.10
C GLY A 10 -11.21 3.68 4.57
N ASP A 11 -9.93 3.48 4.89
CA ASP A 11 -8.88 4.35 4.37
C ASP A 11 -8.66 4.10 2.88
N THR A 12 -8.23 5.14 2.17
CA THR A 12 -7.79 5.01 0.78
C THR A 12 -6.29 4.82 0.77
N ILE A 13 -5.83 3.78 0.09
CA ILE A 13 -4.41 3.49 0.00
C ILE A 13 -3.96 3.42 -1.44
N LYS A 14 -2.69 3.74 -1.65
CA LYS A 14 -2.01 3.53 -2.93
C LYS A 14 -0.88 2.54 -2.66
N ALA A 15 -0.83 1.47 -3.43
CA ALA A 15 0.15 0.41 -3.22
C ALA A 15 0.76 -0.03 -4.53
N GLU A 16 1.99 -0.52 -4.45
CA GLU A 16 2.70 -1.08 -5.58
C GLU A 16 3.07 -2.51 -5.27
N PHE A 17 2.73 -3.41 -6.17
CA PHE A 17 3.07 -4.83 -5.98
C PHE A 17 3.29 -5.50 -7.33
N GLU A 18 3.94 -6.65 -7.29
CA GLU A 18 4.19 -7.44 -8.48
C GLU A 18 3.01 -8.38 -8.73
N ASN A 19 2.46 -8.34 -9.94
CA ASN A 19 1.37 -9.24 -10.31
C ASN A 19 1.94 -10.62 -10.71
N PHE A 20 1.04 -11.55 -11.04
CA PHE A 20 1.47 -12.91 -11.37
C PHE A 20 2.21 -13.01 -12.71
N LEU A 21 2.22 -11.94 -13.50
CA LEU A 21 3.01 -11.87 -14.74
C LEU A 21 4.40 -11.28 -14.50
N GLY A 22 4.75 -10.96 -13.26
CA GLY A 22 6.04 -10.37 -12.94
C GLY A 22 6.12 -8.88 -13.19
N GLN A 23 5.01 -8.22 -13.43
CA GLN A 23 4.97 -6.79 -13.67
C GLN A 23 4.62 -6.03 -12.40
N MET A 24 5.33 -4.92 -12.17
CA MET A 24 4.99 -4.04 -11.04
C MET A 24 3.80 -3.18 -11.42
N ILE A 25 2.76 -3.22 -10.61
CA ILE A 25 1.57 -2.41 -10.85
C ILE A 25 1.27 -1.58 -9.61
N VAL A 26 0.65 -0.42 -9.84
CA VAL A 26 0.24 0.49 -8.78
C VAL A 26 -1.28 0.52 -8.77
N VAL A 27 -1.87 0.32 -7.59
CA VAL A 27 -3.32 0.38 -7.42
C VAL A 27 -3.67 1.41 -6.37
N THR A 28 -4.83 2.02 -6.52
CA THR A 28 -5.41 2.90 -5.50
C THR A 28 -6.77 2.30 -5.15
N GLY A 29 -6.99 2.08 -3.87
CA GLY A 29 -8.22 1.46 -3.44
C GLY A 29 -8.58 1.76 -2.00
N THR A 30 -9.74 1.26 -1.58
CA THR A 30 -10.25 1.45 -0.23
C THR A 30 -10.03 0.17 0.56
N VAL A 31 -9.51 0.31 1.77
CA VAL A 31 -9.27 -0.82 2.66
C VAL A 31 -10.61 -1.39 3.12
N ARG A 32 -10.81 -2.69 2.90
CA ARG A 32 -12.00 -3.39 3.34
C ARG A 32 -11.76 -4.25 4.56
N ARG A 33 -10.57 -4.85 4.65
CA ARG A 33 -10.29 -5.82 5.70
C ARG A 33 -8.79 -5.86 5.95
N ILE A 34 -8.42 -6.14 7.17
CA ILE A 34 -7.04 -6.36 7.56
C ILE A 34 -6.95 -7.80 8.07
N ASP A 35 -6.31 -8.69 7.29
CA ASP A 35 -6.33 -10.12 7.58
C ASP A 35 -5.26 -10.56 8.56
N SER A 36 -4.18 -9.86 8.60
CA SER A 36 -3.10 -10.18 9.54
C SER A 36 -2.36 -8.89 9.80
N PRO A 37 -1.40 -8.88 10.70
CA PRO A 37 -0.66 -7.64 10.97
C PRO A 37 -0.09 -6.99 9.71
N ASN A 38 0.14 -7.77 8.66
CA ASN A 38 0.83 -7.28 7.48
C ASN A 38 0.02 -7.34 6.19
N THR A 39 -1.18 -7.91 6.19
CA THR A 39 -1.95 -8.09 4.95
C THR A 39 -3.17 -7.20 4.93
N ILE A 40 -3.24 -6.34 3.93
CA ILE A 40 -4.32 -5.39 3.75
C ILE A 40 -5.11 -5.81 2.52
N VAL A 41 -6.43 -5.97 2.68
CA VAL A 41 -7.33 -6.31 1.58
C VAL A 41 -8.15 -5.08 1.25
N GLY A 42 -8.21 -4.73 -0.02
CA GLY A 42 -8.97 -3.58 -0.48
C GLY A 42 -9.61 -3.83 -1.83
N ASN A 43 -10.36 -2.83 -2.30
CA ASN A 43 -10.94 -2.85 -3.63
C ASN A 43 -10.44 -1.65 -4.42
N ASP A 44 -10.04 -1.90 -5.67
CA ASP A 44 -9.60 -0.85 -6.58
C ASP A 44 -10.74 0.13 -6.79
N ILE A 45 -10.48 1.42 -6.67
CA ILE A 45 -11.52 2.44 -6.83
C ILE A 45 -11.95 2.58 -8.28
N ALA A 46 -11.13 2.15 -9.22
CA ALA A 46 -11.43 2.28 -10.65
C ALA A 46 -12.42 1.22 -11.13
N ASP A 47 -12.28 -0.02 -10.67
CA ASP A 47 -13.07 -1.14 -11.19
C ASP A 47 -13.69 -2.02 -10.12
N GLY A 48 -13.41 -1.75 -8.84
CA GLY A 48 -13.95 -2.53 -7.74
C GLY A 48 -13.29 -3.88 -7.55
N VAL A 49 -12.26 -4.21 -8.32
CA VAL A 49 -11.60 -5.50 -8.21
C VAL A 49 -10.85 -5.58 -6.88
N PRO A 50 -11.04 -6.68 -6.12
CA PRO A 50 -10.32 -6.81 -4.86
C PRO A 50 -8.84 -7.06 -5.09
N PHE A 51 -8.02 -6.53 -4.18
CA PHE A 51 -6.58 -6.78 -4.17
C PHE A 51 -6.13 -6.99 -2.73
N PHE A 52 -4.98 -7.60 -2.56
CA PHE A 52 -4.36 -7.70 -1.25
C PHE A 52 -2.87 -7.39 -1.38
N VAL A 53 -2.38 -6.62 -0.42
CA VAL A 53 -0.99 -6.17 -0.41
C VAL A 53 -0.46 -6.25 1.01
N SER A 54 0.86 -6.30 1.15
CA SER A 54 1.45 -6.19 2.47
C SER A 54 1.61 -4.72 2.84
N ILE A 55 1.74 -4.46 4.13
CA ILE A 55 1.94 -3.09 4.62
C ILE A 55 3.16 -2.46 3.97
N ASP A 56 4.20 -3.24 3.71
CA ASP A 56 5.43 -2.72 3.11
C ASP A 56 5.27 -2.29 1.65
N GLU A 57 4.18 -2.70 1.01
CA GLU A 57 3.89 -2.34 -0.38
C GLU A 57 3.06 -1.08 -0.50
N ILE A 58 2.57 -0.53 0.60
CA ILE A 58 1.74 0.67 0.59
C ILE A 58 2.61 1.90 0.42
N LEU A 59 2.29 2.72 -0.58
CA LEU A 59 3.01 3.94 -0.87
C LEU A 59 2.38 5.17 -0.20
N GLU A 60 1.05 5.19 -0.11
CA GLU A 60 0.32 6.33 0.46
C GLU A 60 -0.92 5.84 1.21
N ILE A 61 -1.28 6.56 2.25
CA ILE A 61 -2.50 6.34 3.02
C ILE A 61 -3.23 7.68 3.08
N ASN A 62 -4.43 7.74 2.50
CA ASN A 62 -5.24 8.97 2.45
C ASN A 62 -4.48 10.15 1.85
N GLY A 63 -3.65 9.87 0.83
CA GLY A 63 -2.88 10.91 0.16
C GLY A 63 -1.57 11.30 0.84
N THR A 64 -1.26 10.70 1.99
CA THR A 64 -0.02 10.97 2.71
C THR A 64 0.94 9.80 2.51
N ALA A 65 2.17 10.11 2.14
CA ALA A 65 3.19 9.09 1.88
C ALA A 65 3.40 8.22 3.12
N ALA A 66 3.34 6.90 2.92
CA ALA A 66 3.63 5.94 3.98
C ALA A 66 5.14 5.75 4.09
N LEU A 67 5.62 5.59 5.33
CA LEU A 67 7.05 5.37 5.56
C LEU A 67 7.36 3.88 5.40
N SER A 68 7.32 3.40 4.17
CA SER A 68 7.71 2.04 3.83
C SER A 68 9.21 1.98 3.53
N ASN A 69 9.75 0.77 3.50
CA ASN A 69 11.16 0.60 3.15
C ASN A 69 11.47 1.13 1.75
N LYS A 70 10.55 1.00 0.81
CA LYS A 70 10.72 1.54 -0.53
C LYS A 70 10.84 3.06 -0.51
N VAL A 71 9.98 3.73 0.25
CA VAL A 71 10.00 5.19 0.35
C VAL A 71 11.30 5.64 1.00
N LEU A 72 11.73 4.96 2.06
CA LEU A 72 12.97 5.31 2.74
C LEU A 72 14.18 5.13 1.82
N GLN A 73 14.21 4.08 1.01
CA GLN A 73 15.29 3.89 0.06
C GLN A 73 15.32 4.99 -1.00
N SER A 74 14.18 5.38 -1.51
CA SER A 74 14.10 6.47 -2.47
C SER A 74 14.62 7.78 -1.90
N LEU A 75 14.30 8.08 -0.65
CA LEU A 75 14.79 9.27 0.01
C LEU A 75 16.31 9.23 0.18
N LYS A 76 16.87 8.07 0.47
CA LYS A 76 18.32 7.93 0.61
C LYS A 76 19.03 8.13 -0.72
N GLU A 77 18.45 7.67 -1.81
CA GLU A 77 19.07 7.81 -3.12
C GLU A 77 19.07 9.24 -3.63
N VAL A 78 18.13 10.05 -3.18
CA VAL A 78 18.01 11.43 -3.60
C VAL A 78 18.94 12.35 -2.84
N SER A 79 19.31 11.99 -1.64
CA SER A 79 20.14 12.85 -0.78
C SER A 79 21.63 12.77 -1.08
#